data_4f818fa5f7ff6b3d88cb2e93a99874c2
#
_entry.id   4f818fa5f7ff6b3d88cb2e93a99874c2
#
_cell.length_a   1.000
_cell.length_b   1.000
_cell.length_c   1.000
_cell.angle_alpha   90.00
_cell.angle_beta   90.00
_cell.angle_gamma   90.00
#
_symmetry.space_group_name_H-M   'P 1'
#
loop_
_entity.id
_entity.type
_entity.pdbx_description
1 polymer ?
#
loop_
_entity_poly.entity_id
_entity_poly.type
_entity_poly.pdbx_seq_one_letter_code
_entity_poly.pdbx_strand_id
1 'polypeptide(L)'
;MGLFTNNKKLCPICGSPTPRLLAAAIEGQNLCKECAAKLNLPDGVQETMTVDEFREYINCHDANKPLRDSFTETYRYNFGFFKGALRLDLDHQLLRLGDSDAAFAMEPANVKSFRILEDGNVLYEGEKGNFRNYKSDIKERLKELKPRIDEYKMLRHEYEIMAEMQRN
;
A
#
# COMPACT_ATOMS: atom_id res chain seq x y z
N MET A 1 -15.35 -29.08 9.61
CA MET A 1 -15.56 -28.50 8.25
C MET A 1 -16.37 -27.22 8.42
N GLY A 2 -15.81 -26.07 8.05
CA GLY A 2 -16.50 -24.79 8.23
C GLY A 2 -17.62 -24.62 7.20
N LEU A 3 -18.77 -24.12 7.63
CA LEU A 3 -19.98 -23.83 6.80
C LEU A 3 -19.67 -22.88 5.60
N PHE A 4 -18.54 -22.20 5.61
CA PHE A 4 -18.13 -21.19 4.63
C PHE A 4 -17.02 -21.66 3.68
N THR A 5 -16.61 -22.92 3.70
CA THR A 5 -15.63 -23.48 2.75
C THR A 5 -16.32 -24.18 1.58
N ASN A 6 -15.77 -24.03 0.38
CA ASN A 6 -16.25 -24.70 -0.82
C ASN A 6 -15.31 -25.86 -1.18
N ASN A 7 -15.70 -27.07 -0.80
CA ASN A 7 -14.90 -28.26 -1.08
C ASN A 7 -14.85 -28.64 -2.57
N LYS A 8 -15.66 -27.98 -3.42
CA LYS A 8 -15.68 -28.21 -4.88
C LYS A 8 -14.70 -27.29 -5.64
N LYS A 9 -14.26 -26.19 -5.01
CA LYS A 9 -13.28 -25.25 -5.59
C LYS A 9 -12.01 -25.28 -4.75
N LEU A 10 -10.94 -25.72 -5.35
CA LEU A 10 -9.64 -25.85 -4.71
C LEU A 10 -8.74 -24.69 -5.14
N CYS A 11 -7.87 -24.27 -4.25
CA CYS A 11 -6.86 -23.26 -4.49
C CYS A 11 -5.87 -23.76 -5.55
N PRO A 12 -5.58 -23.00 -6.63
CA PRO A 12 -4.68 -23.43 -7.69
C PRO A 12 -3.21 -23.50 -7.25
N ILE A 13 -2.90 -22.93 -6.07
CA ILE A 13 -1.54 -22.92 -5.51
C ILE A 13 -1.30 -24.16 -4.64
N CYS A 14 -2.15 -24.40 -3.64
CA CYS A 14 -1.90 -25.41 -2.61
C CYS A 14 -2.94 -26.53 -2.54
N GLY A 15 -3.99 -26.51 -3.38
CA GLY A 15 -5.07 -27.51 -3.39
C GLY A 15 -6.03 -27.45 -2.20
N SER A 16 -5.89 -26.48 -1.29
CA SER A 16 -6.78 -26.33 -0.15
C SER A 16 -8.16 -25.80 -0.55
N PRO A 17 -9.23 -26.11 0.20
CA PRO A 17 -10.57 -25.59 -0.07
C PRO A 17 -10.61 -24.05 -0.02
N THR A 18 -11.35 -23.44 -0.95
CA THR A 18 -11.49 -21.99 -1.05
C THR A 18 -12.72 -21.46 -0.30
N PRO A 19 -12.74 -20.19 0.14
CA PRO A 19 -13.94 -19.57 0.69
C PRO A 19 -15.09 -19.56 -0.33
N ARG A 20 -16.33 -19.63 0.17
CA ARG A 20 -17.53 -19.54 -0.68
C ARG A 20 -17.87 -18.12 -1.09
N LEU A 21 -17.53 -17.16 -0.25
CA LEU A 21 -17.81 -15.73 -0.43
C LEU A 21 -16.52 -14.93 -0.25
N LEU A 22 -16.42 -13.85 -1.01
CA LEU A 22 -15.32 -12.87 -0.92
C LEU A 22 -13.92 -13.51 -1.01
N ALA A 23 -13.77 -14.58 -1.80
CA ALA A 23 -12.47 -15.16 -2.05
C ALA A 23 -11.64 -14.22 -2.92
N ALA A 24 -10.39 -13.94 -2.53
CA ALA A 24 -9.41 -13.37 -3.45
C ALA A 24 -9.21 -14.34 -4.62
N ALA A 25 -8.97 -13.82 -5.80
CA ALA A 25 -8.78 -14.61 -7.00
C ALA A 25 -7.57 -14.12 -7.80
N ILE A 26 -6.91 -15.04 -8.47
CA ILE A 26 -5.86 -14.77 -9.48
C ILE A 26 -6.33 -15.45 -10.75
N GLU A 27 -6.29 -14.74 -11.88
CA GLU A 27 -6.73 -15.27 -13.19
C GLU A 27 -8.13 -15.94 -13.12
N GLY A 28 -9.06 -15.34 -12.34
CA GLY A 28 -10.41 -15.87 -12.13
C GLY A 28 -10.51 -17.11 -11.25
N GLN A 29 -9.41 -17.62 -10.71
CA GLN A 29 -9.35 -18.79 -9.83
C GLN A 29 -9.27 -18.37 -8.36
N ASN A 30 -10.20 -18.88 -7.54
CA ASN A 30 -10.26 -18.52 -6.12
C ASN A 30 -9.07 -19.06 -5.34
N LEU A 31 -8.53 -18.25 -4.44
CA LEU A 31 -7.49 -18.62 -3.49
C LEU A 31 -8.08 -19.11 -2.16
N CYS A 32 -7.37 -19.98 -1.46
CA CYS A 32 -7.66 -20.28 -0.06
C CYS A 32 -7.24 -19.10 0.85
N LYS A 33 -7.69 -19.12 2.10
CA LYS A 33 -7.36 -18.04 3.06
C LYS A 33 -5.86 -17.87 3.29
N GLU A 34 -5.12 -18.95 3.34
CA GLU A 34 -3.67 -18.93 3.60
C GLU A 34 -2.90 -18.32 2.43
N CYS A 35 -3.20 -18.70 1.18
CA CYS A 35 -2.58 -18.11 0.02
C CYS A 35 -2.99 -16.64 -0.17
N ALA A 36 -4.27 -16.32 0.08
CA ALA A 36 -4.77 -14.95 0.03
C ALA A 36 -4.14 -14.03 1.09
N ALA A 37 -3.86 -14.55 2.28
CA ALA A 37 -3.20 -13.79 3.36
C ALA A 37 -1.76 -13.38 3.02
N LYS A 38 -1.12 -14.01 2.04
CA LYS A 38 0.22 -13.65 1.56
C LYS A 38 0.21 -12.55 0.51
N LEU A 39 -0.97 -12.16 -0.02
CA LEU A 39 -1.09 -11.10 -1.00
C LEU A 39 -0.66 -9.76 -0.39
N ASN A 40 0.36 -9.17 -0.98
CA ASN A 40 0.81 -7.82 -0.70
C ASN A 40 1.37 -7.25 -2.01
N LEU A 41 0.48 -6.99 -2.94
CA LEU A 41 0.79 -6.52 -4.29
C LEU A 41 0.32 -5.07 -4.45
N PRO A 42 0.99 -4.27 -5.29
CA PRO A 42 0.48 -2.97 -5.69
C PRO A 42 -0.89 -3.08 -6.37
N ASP A 43 -1.67 -2.00 -6.30
CA ASP A 43 -2.97 -1.92 -6.96
C ASP A 43 -2.85 -2.23 -8.46
N GLY A 44 -3.78 -3.01 -8.99
CA GLY A 44 -3.84 -3.40 -10.40
C GLY A 44 -2.94 -4.59 -10.79
N VAL A 45 -1.98 -4.98 -9.97
CA VAL A 45 -1.08 -6.11 -10.28
C VAL A 45 -1.80 -7.44 -10.15
N GLN A 46 -2.63 -7.58 -9.14
CA GLN A 46 -3.39 -8.82 -8.90
C GLN A 46 -4.30 -9.19 -10.07
N GLU A 47 -4.91 -8.19 -10.72
CA GLU A 47 -5.86 -8.36 -11.83
C GLU A 47 -5.20 -8.85 -13.11
N THR A 48 -3.90 -8.59 -13.27
CA THR A 48 -3.13 -8.96 -14.48
C THR A 48 -2.23 -10.16 -14.28
N MET A 49 -2.05 -10.60 -13.03
CA MET A 49 -1.15 -11.70 -12.66
C MET A 49 -1.76 -13.06 -13.03
N THR A 50 -0.96 -13.93 -13.63
CA THR A 50 -1.30 -15.33 -13.87
C THR A 50 -1.13 -16.20 -12.62
N VAL A 51 -1.71 -17.40 -12.62
CA VAL A 51 -1.55 -18.37 -11.53
C VAL A 51 -0.07 -18.80 -11.37
N ASP A 52 0.67 -18.91 -12.48
CA ASP A 52 2.08 -19.32 -12.42
C ASP A 52 2.96 -18.21 -11.84
N GLU A 53 2.76 -16.95 -12.24
CA GLU A 53 3.43 -15.80 -11.63
C GLU A 53 3.10 -15.68 -10.12
N PHE A 54 1.85 -15.93 -9.76
CA PHE A 54 1.47 -15.93 -8.35
C PHE A 54 2.11 -17.08 -7.58
N ARG A 55 2.33 -18.24 -8.20
CA ARG A 55 3.07 -19.35 -7.58
C ARG A 55 4.53 -18.97 -7.31
N GLU A 56 5.18 -18.29 -8.25
CA GLU A 56 6.53 -17.76 -8.07
C GLU A 56 6.56 -16.71 -6.96
N TYR A 57 5.59 -15.80 -6.94
CA TYR A 57 5.44 -14.83 -5.87
C TYR A 57 5.32 -15.50 -4.49
N ILE A 58 4.49 -16.54 -4.34
CA ILE A 58 4.33 -17.30 -3.09
C ILE A 58 5.66 -17.96 -2.68
N ASN A 59 6.38 -18.54 -3.63
CA ASN A 59 7.70 -19.14 -3.34
C ASN A 59 8.68 -18.08 -2.83
N CYS A 60 8.74 -16.92 -3.47
CA CYS A 60 9.55 -15.78 -3.01
C CYS A 60 9.11 -15.29 -1.62
N HIS A 61 7.80 -15.18 -1.40
CA HIS A 61 7.23 -14.79 -0.12
C HIS A 61 7.60 -15.78 1.00
N ASP A 62 7.53 -17.08 0.74
CA ASP A 62 7.88 -18.11 1.71
C ASP A 62 9.39 -18.17 1.97
N ALA A 63 10.22 -17.98 0.95
CA ALA A 63 11.66 -17.84 1.09
C ALA A 63 12.05 -16.58 1.92
N ASN A 64 11.27 -15.51 1.86
CA ASN A 64 11.47 -14.29 2.63
C ASN A 64 11.04 -14.42 4.11
N LYS A 65 10.39 -15.53 4.50
CA LYS A 65 9.89 -15.73 5.86
C LYS A 65 10.93 -15.48 6.96
N PRO A 66 12.19 -15.98 6.87
CA PRO A 66 13.18 -15.73 7.92
C PRO A 66 13.44 -14.23 8.15
N LEU A 67 13.54 -13.43 7.09
CA LEU A 67 13.73 -11.99 7.21
C LEU A 67 12.48 -11.30 7.79
N ARG A 68 11.27 -11.76 7.41
CA ARG A 68 10.03 -11.23 7.97
C ARG A 68 9.87 -11.56 9.45
N ASP A 69 10.26 -12.77 9.87
CA ASP A 69 10.16 -13.21 11.26
C ASP A 69 11.17 -12.48 12.16
N SER A 70 12.33 -12.09 11.64
CA SER A 70 13.34 -11.33 12.38
C SER A 70 13.05 -9.84 12.46
N PHE A 71 12.16 -9.32 11.61
CA PHE A 71 11.86 -7.90 11.50
C PHE A 71 11.18 -7.36 12.76
N THR A 72 11.79 -6.38 13.40
CA THR A 72 11.23 -5.61 14.52
C THR A 72 11.16 -4.15 14.14
N GLU A 73 9.95 -3.59 14.04
CA GLU A 73 9.76 -2.18 13.68
C GLU A 73 10.36 -1.26 14.74
N THR A 74 11.41 -0.53 14.37
CA THR A 74 12.04 0.49 15.23
C THR A 74 11.66 1.91 14.81
N TYR A 75 11.31 2.09 13.54
CA TYR A 75 10.90 3.37 12.98
C TYR A 75 9.85 3.19 11.88
N ARG A 76 8.90 4.14 11.80
CA ARG A 76 7.84 4.16 10.79
C ARG A 76 7.70 5.55 10.17
N TYR A 77 7.63 5.59 8.86
CA TYR A 77 7.26 6.77 8.09
C TYR A 77 5.97 6.51 7.30
N ASN A 78 4.91 7.26 7.58
CA ASN A 78 3.62 7.12 6.92
C ASN A 78 3.51 8.05 5.72
N PHE A 79 3.10 7.52 4.58
CA PHE A 79 2.87 8.27 3.33
C PHE A 79 1.42 8.75 3.28
N GLY A 80 1.10 9.85 3.97
CA GLY A 80 -0.23 10.44 3.96
C GLY A 80 -1.33 9.51 4.51
N PHE A 81 -2.59 9.90 4.31
CA PHE A 81 -3.74 9.09 4.68
C PHE A 81 -3.90 7.94 3.66
N PHE A 82 -3.95 6.69 4.12
CA PHE A 82 -4.21 5.46 3.33
C PHE A 82 -3.18 5.10 2.24
N LYS A 83 -1.98 5.69 2.24
CA LYS A 83 -0.97 5.44 1.21
C LYS A 83 0.14 4.46 1.62
N GLY A 84 -0.01 3.82 2.78
CA GLY A 84 0.97 2.86 3.29
C GLY A 84 2.11 3.52 4.07
N ALA A 85 3.07 2.72 4.47
CA ALA A 85 4.20 3.13 5.29
C ALA A 85 5.53 2.54 4.79
N LEU A 86 6.61 3.25 5.08
CA LEU A 86 7.95 2.69 5.13
C LEU A 86 8.24 2.33 6.59
N ARG A 87 8.51 1.07 6.84
CA ARG A 87 8.82 0.52 8.17
C ARG A 87 10.29 0.11 8.18
N LEU A 88 11.01 0.52 9.19
CA LEU A 88 12.44 0.24 9.32
C LEU A 88 12.71 -0.57 10.59
N ASP A 89 13.60 -1.52 10.46
CA ASP A 89 14.28 -2.20 11.54
C ASP A 89 15.76 -1.81 11.47
N LEU A 90 16.14 -0.84 12.30
CA LEU A 90 17.51 -0.30 12.29
C LEU A 90 18.50 -1.26 12.94
N ASP A 91 18.04 -2.14 13.83
CA ASP A 91 18.89 -3.09 14.55
C ASP A 91 19.33 -4.24 13.63
N HIS A 92 18.40 -4.74 12.79
CA HIS A 92 18.69 -5.81 11.83
C HIS A 92 18.95 -5.29 10.41
N GLN A 93 18.92 -3.95 10.21
CA GLN A 93 19.09 -3.31 8.90
C GLN A 93 18.11 -3.82 7.84
N LEU A 94 16.84 -3.90 8.20
CA LEU A 94 15.76 -4.34 7.32
C LEU A 94 14.77 -3.19 7.07
N LEU A 95 14.08 -3.27 5.94
CA LEU A 95 12.99 -2.37 5.61
C LEU A 95 11.79 -3.13 5.06
N ARG A 96 10.58 -2.59 5.26
CA ARG A 96 9.32 -3.05 4.65
C ARG A 96 8.55 -1.88 4.07
N LEU A 97 7.88 -2.13 2.95
CA LEU A 97 6.93 -1.20 2.35
C LEU A 97 5.51 -1.70 2.58
N GLY A 98 4.65 -0.81 3.09
CA GLY A 98 3.26 -1.14 3.41
C GLY A 98 3.05 -1.50 4.88
N ASP A 99 1.76 -1.58 5.25
CA ASP A 99 1.30 -1.83 6.63
C ASP A 99 1.08 -3.32 6.92
N SER A 100 0.99 -4.13 5.86
CA SER A 100 0.74 -5.56 5.97
C SER A 100 1.93 -6.32 6.57
N ASP A 101 1.65 -7.27 7.45
CA ASP A 101 2.67 -8.22 7.92
C ASP A 101 3.10 -9.23 6.83
N ALA A 102 2.32 -9.32 5.74
CA ALA A 102 2.69 -10.05 4.54
C ALA A 102 3.74 -9.31 3.69
N ALA A 103 4.02 -8.02 3.96
CA ALA A 103 5.01 -7.26 3.21
C ALA A 103 6.40 -7.89 3.34
N PHE A 104 7.12 -7.95 2.22
CA PHE A 104 8.49 -8.44 2.19
C PHE A 104 9.40 -7.60 3.09
N ALA A 105 10.25 -8.27 3.87
CA ALA A 105 11.37 -7.64 4.52
C ALA A 105 12.56 -7.65 3.56
N MET A 106 13.19 -6.50 3.38
CA MET A 106 14.25 -6.30 2.40
C MET A 106 15.51 -5.76 3.09
N GLU A 107 16.65 -6.22 2.67
CA GLU A 107 17.93 -5.62 3.03
C GLU A 107 18.17 -4.38 2.16
N PRO A 108 18.75 -3.28 2.70
CA PRO A 108 19.04 -2.07 1.93
C PRO A 108 19.86 -2.31 0.66
N ALA A 109 20.74 -3.32 0.68
CA ALA A 109 21.55 -3.73 -0.47
C ALA A 109 20.70 -4.19 -1.68
N ASN A 110 19.47 -4.66 -1.43
CA ASN A 110 18.56 -5.10 -2.48
C ASN A 110 17.72 -3.94 -3.07
N VAL A 111 17.81 -2.74 -2.49
CA VAL A 111 17.13 -1.55 -3.00
C VAL A 111 18.03 -0.85 -4.03
N LYS A 112 17.71 -1.01 -5.30
CA LYS A 112 18.48 -0.39 -6.40
C LYS A 112 18.28 1.12 -6.48
N SER A 113 17.03 1.55 -6.35
CA SER A 113 16.65 2.96 -6.36
C SER A 113 15.31 3.16 -5.65
N PHE A 114 15.08 4.36 -5.16
CA PHE A 114 13.77 4.78 -4.64
C PHE A 114 13.51 6.24 -4.98
N ARG A 115 12.21 6.62 -4.97
CA ARG A 115 11.76 8.01 -5.06
C ARG A 115 10.64 8.24 -4.06
N ILE A 116 10.67 9.40 -3.43
CA ILE A 116 9.56 9.92 -2.62
C ILE A 116 8.97 11.09 -3.38
N LEU A 117 7.67 11.01 -3.67
CA LEU A 117 6.94 12.01 -4.44
C LEU A 117 6.01 12.79 -3.52
N GLU A 118 5.90 14.10 -3.75
CA GLU A 118 4.91 14.99 -3.17
C GLU A 118 4.10 15.60 -4.32
N ASP A 119 2.83 15.29 -4.42
CA ASP A 119 1.95 15.72 -5.53
C ASP A 119 2.54 15.50 -6.94
N GLY A 120 3.23 14.37 -7.12
CA GLY A 120 3.88 14.01 -8.38
C GLY A 120 5.28 14.57 -8.59
N ASN A 121 5.73 15.51 -7.73
CA ASN A 121 7.08 16.05 -7.76
C ASN A 121 8.02 15.22 -6.90
N VAL A 122 9.24 14.98 -7.37
CA VAL A 122 10.25 14.25 -6.61
C VAL A 122 10.75 15.11 -5.45
N LEU A 123 10.60 14.63 -4.21
CA LEU A 123 11.21 15.22 -3.01
C LEU A 123 12.58 14.62 -2.70
N TYR A 124 12.64 13.29 -2.79
CA TYR A 124 13.84 12.53 -2.54
C TYR A 124 14.00 11.47 -3.60
N GLU A 125 15.20 11.26 -4.04
CA GLU A 125 15.57 10.09 -4.81
C GLU A 125 16.92 9.55 -4.36
N GLY A 126 17.06 8.23 -4.44
CA GLY A 126 18.30 7.56 -4.13
C GLY A 126 18.57 6.44 -5.12
N GLU A 127 19.82 6.32 -5.53
CA GLU A 127 20.30 5.26 -6.39
C GLU A 127 21.73 4.88 -5.94
N LYS A 128 21.96 3.61 -5.64
CA LYS A 128 23.27 3.06 -5.29
C LYS A 128 24.02 3.86 -4.21
N GLY A 129 23.28 4.28 -3.16
CA GLY A 129 23.86 5.03 -2.05
C GLY A 129 24.03 6.53 -2.29
N ASN A 130 23.72 7.04 -3.47
CA ASN A 130 23.66 8.47 -3.75
C ASN A 130 22.26 8.99 -3.46
N PHE A 131 22.15 10.06 -2.68
CA PHE A 131 20.87 10.69 -2.33
C PHE A 131 20.80 12.08 -2.93
N ARG A 132 19.64 12.41 -3.48
CA ARG A 132 19.27 13.77 -3.87
C ARG A 132 18.05 14.20 -3.09
N ASN A 133 18.11 15.40 -2.56
CA ASN A 133 17.03 16.03 -1.81
C ASN A 133 16.59 17.27 -2.58
N TYR A 134 15.30 17.37 -2.84
CA TYR A 134 14.67 18.48 -3.53
C TYR A 134 13.83 19.29 -2.55
N LYS A 135 13.82 20.60 -2.75
CA LYS A 135 13.05 21.50 -1.90
C LYS A 135 11.55 21.37 -2.23
N SER A 136 10.72 21.12 -1.22
CA SER A 136 9.28 21.17 -1.36
C SER A 136 8.81 22.59 -1.64
N ASP A 137 7.94 22.77 -2.64
CA ASP A 137 7.29 24.04 -3.00
C ASP A 137 5.87 24.16 -2.41
N ILE A 138 5.45 23.19 -1.58
CA ILE A 138 4.06 23.12 -1.08
C ILE A 138 3.67 24.36 -0.28
N LYS A 139 4.62 24.97 0.45
CA LYS A 139 4.35 26.18 1.24
C LYS A 139 4.06 27.39 0.35
N GLU A 140 4.82 27.52 -0.74
CA GLU A 140 4.63 28.55 -1.76
C GLU A 140 3.29 28.37 -2.45
N ARG A 141 2.97 27.16 -2.91
CA ARG A 141 1.69 26.81 -3.55
C ARG A 141 0.50 27.04 -2.61
N LEU A 142 0.62 26.70 -1.34
CA LEU A 142 -0.44 26.99 -0.36
C LEU A 142 -0.67 28.49 -0.15
N LYS A 143 0.37 29.32 -0.19
CA LYS A 143 0.22 30.77 -0.13
C LYS A 143 -0.53 31.32 -1.34
N GLU A 144 -0.24 30.82 -2.53
CA GLU A 144 -0.93 31.20 -3.78
C GLU A 144 -2.39 30.78 -3.79
N LEU A 145 -2.70 29.60 -3.22
CA LEU A 145 -4.05 29.07 -3.15
C LEU A 145 -4.89 29.69 -2.02
N LYS A 146 -4.25 30.23 -0.98
CA LYS A 146 -4.95 30.76 0.19
C LYS A 146 -6.06 31.78 -0.13
N PRO A 147 -5.87 32.80 -1.00
CA PRO A 147 -6.92 33.75 -1.35
C PRO A 147 -8.15 33.06 -1.95
N ARG A 148 -7.97 32.06 -2.81
CA ARG A 148 -9.06 31.30 -3.42
C ARG A 148 -9.81 30.43 -2.41
N ILE A 149 -9.07 29.85 -1.45
CA ILE A 149 -9.67 29.08 -0.36
C ILE A 149 -10.50 29.98 0.55
N ASP A 150 -10.01 31.16 0.87
CA ASP A 150 -10.70 32.12 1.72
C ASP A 150 -11.97 32.66 1.01
N GLU A 151 -11.89 32.97 -0.29
CA GLU A 151 -13.04 33.33 -1.13
C GLU A 151 -14.10 32.21 -1.14
N TYR A 152 -13.68 30.97 -1.37
CA TYR A 152 -14.59 29.82 -1.35
C TYR A 152 -15.31 29.66 0.00
N LYS A 153 -14.60 29.86 1.11
CA LYS A 153 -15.19 29.80 2.45
C LYS A 153 -16.23 30.88 2.68
N MET A 154 -15.98 32.11 2.20
CA MET A 154 -16.96 33.23 2.26
C MET A 154 -18.21 32.91 1.46
N LEU A 155 -18.06 32.50 0.20
CA LEU A 155 -19.20 32.14 -0.66
C LEU A 155 -20.02 30.99 -0.08
N ARG A 156 -19.36 29.98 0.50
CA ARG A 156 -20.03 28.87 1.17
C ARG A 156 -20.84 29.37 2.37
N HIS A 157 -20.30 30.26 3.19
CA HIS A 157 -20.97 30.81 4.36
C HIS A 157 -22.20 31.66 3.96
N GLU A 158 -22.06 32.50 2.92
CA GLU A 158 -23.18 33.26 2.36
C GLU A 158 -24.30 32.35 1.84
N TYR A 159 -23.96 31.27 1.16
CA TYR A 159 -24.92 30.27 0.68
C TYR A 159 -25.65 29.58 1.85
N GLU A 160 -24.93 29.22 2.92
CA GLU A 160 -25.54 28.63 4.11
C GLU A 160 -26.55 29.58 4.78
N ILE A 161 -26.19 30.85 4.90
CA ILE A 161 -27.12 31.91 5.43
C ILE A 161 -28.37 32.03 4.54
N MET A 162 -28.21 32.14 3.22
CA MET A 162 -29.36 32.24 2.29
C MET A 162 -30.24 30.99 2.37
N ALA A 163 -29.68 29.83 2.48
CA ALA A 163 -30.44 28.58 2.61
C ALA A 163 -31.21 28.47 3.94
N GLU A 164 -30.69 29.06 5.01
CA GLU A 164 -31.41 29.18 6.28
C GLU A 164 -32.56 30.19 6.22
N MET A 165 -32.35 31.34 5.56
CA MET A 165 -33.39 32.37 5.37
C MET A 165 -34.58 31.89 4.52
N GLN A 166 -34.33 30.94 3.60
CA GLN A 166 -35.41 30.36 2.77
C GLN A 166 -36.20 29.25 3.49
N ARG A 167 -35.68 28.72 4.60
CA ARG A 167 -36.35 27.69 5.39
C ARG A 167 -37.25 28.23 6.50
N ASN A 168 -37.13 29.52 6.82
CA ASN A 168 -37.96 30.24 7.80
C ASN A 168 -39.02 31.09 7.09
#